data_2ebdf9a3a7f4b78f0cc2b7e0e7518b3d
#
_entry.id   2ebdf9a3a7f4b78f0cc2b7e0e7518b3d
#
_cell.length_a   1.000
_cell.length_b   1.000
_cell.length_c   1.000
_cell.angle_alpha   90.00
_cell.angle_beta   90.00
_cell.angle_gamma   90.00
#
_symmetry.space_group_name_H-M   'P 1'
#
loop_
_entity.id
_entity.type
_entity.pdbx_description
1 polymer ?
#
loop_
_entity_poly.entity_id
_entity_poly.type
_entity_poly.pdbx_seq_one_letter_code
_entity_poly.pdbx_strand_id
1 'polypeptide(L)'
;MITCGNRNYRKWLALMVSGGLAVTALAGCGGSDGGTEQSAQTEVSEGIKTAAEDNKVTTFALPDGSEKSEIYVEPIADLPDDFIRGMDASAVLSLENSGVTYYNYEGKEQDVFETLAQSGVNYIRLRVWNDPYDADGNGYGGGNNDVATAVALGKRATAYGMKVCVDFHYSDFWADPKRQHAPKAWEGMSASGKSEALYDFTKESLAELLD
;
A
#
# COMPACT_ATOMS: atom_id res chain seq x y z
N MET A 1 29.69 13.67 -15.78
CA MET A 1 29.93 12.39 -15.08
C MET A 1 29.79 12.69 -13.59
N ILE A 2 28.55 12.67 -13.08
CA ILE A 2 28.24 12.88 -11.66
C ILE A 2 27.45 11.66 -11.22
N THR A 3 28.10 10.84 -10.45
CA THR A 3 27.51 9.65 -9.82
C THR A 3 26.67 10.11 -8.64
N CYS A 4 25.35 10.12 -8.77
CA CYS A 4 24.45 10.31 -7.67
C CYS A 4 24.38 9.02 -6.86
N GLY A 5 25.13 9.01 -5.74
CA GLY A 5 25.25 7.84 -4.89
C GLY A 5 24.12 7.74 -3.89
N ASN A 6 23.05 7.06 -4.22
CA ASN A 6 22.15 6.55 -3.21
C ASN A 6 22.68 5.22 -2.68
N ARG A 7 23.71 5.31 -1.81
CA ARG A 7 24.42 4.14 -1.26
C ARG A 7 23.64 3.41 -0.16
N ASN A 8 22.60 3.99 0.37
CA ASN A 8 21.94 3.41 1.54
C ASN A 8 20.82 2.44 1.16
N TYR A 9 20.09 2.73 0.08
CA TYR A 9 19.01 1.85 -0.39
C TYR A 9 19.50 0.48 -0.84
N ARG A 10 20.61 0.45 -1.59
CA ARG A 10 21.24 -0.81 -2.02
C ARG A 10 21.83 -1.65 -0.89
N LYS A 11 22.20 -1.03 0.25
CA LYS A 11 22.70 -1.77 1.41
C LYS A 11 21.61 -2.50 2.17
N TRP A 12 20.42 -1.95 2.24
CA TRP A 12 19.28 -2.62 2.88
C TRP A 12 18.76 -3.79 2.03
N LEU A 13 18.64 -3.61 0.73
CA LEU A 13 18.27 -4.69 -0.17
C LEU A 13 19.31 -5.82 -0.17
N ALA A 14 20.61 -5.49 -0.13
CA ALA A 14 21.68 -6.48 -0.06
C ALA A 14 21.70 -7.26 1.26
N LEU A 15 21.26 -6.68 2.38
CA LEU A 15 21.18 -7.38 3.67
C LEU A 15 20.01 -8.36 3.73
N MET A 16 18.90 -8.08 3.04
CA MET A 16 17.77 -9.00 2.97
C MET A 16 18.04 -10.23 2.07
N VAL A 17 18.85 -10.08 1.04
CA VAL A 17 19.21 -11.19 0.15
C VAL A 17 20.36 -12.05 0.71
N SER A 18 21.24 -11.50 1.56
CA SER A 18 22.37 -12.25 2.14
C SER A 18 22.04 -13.03 3.41
N GLY A 19 20.87 -12.83 4.02
CA GLY A 19 20.39 -13.58 5.20
C GLY A 19 19.76 -14.94 4.90
N GLY A 20 19.57 -15.30 3.63
CA GLY A 20 18.83 -16.49 3.20
C GLY A 20 19.68 -17.71 2.81
N LEU A 21 20.99 -17.70 2.98
CA LEU A 21 21.86 -18.79 2.53
C LEU A 21 22.85 -19.22 3.61
N ALA A 22 22.33 -19.78 4.69
CA ALA A 22 23.08 -20.64 5.59
C ALA A 22 22.12 -21.61 6.29
N VAL A 23 21.65 -22.61 5.57
CA VAL A 23 21.16 -23.85 6.18
C VAL A 23 22.02 -25.00 5.66
N THR A 24 22.96 -25.37 6.48
CA THR A 24 23.76 -26.57 6.36
C THR A 24 22.85 -27.79 6.39
N ALA A 25 23.07 -28.67 5.42
CA ALA A 25 22.50 -30.00 5.37
C ALA A 25 22.82 -30.79 6.65
N LEU A 26 21.81 -31.23 7.37
CA LEU A 26 21.85 -32.37 8.26
C LEU A 26 20.72 -33.30 7.86
N ALA A 27 21.12 -34.44 7.33
CA ALA A 27 20.24 -35.55 7.04
C ALA A 27 19.65 -36.13 8.34
N GLY A 28 18.34 -36.26 8.39
CA GLY A 28 17.61 -36.95 9.45
C GLY A 28 16.23 -37.30 8.97
N CYS A 29 15.96 -38.57 8.84
CA CYS A 29 14.73 -39.18 8.37
C CYS A 29 13.49 -38.81 9.17
N GLY A 30 12.37 -38.69 8.47
CA GLY A 30 11.07 -39.11 8.97
C GLY A 30 10.05 -37.97 9.21
N GLY A 31 8.92 -38.03 8.51
CA GLY A 31 7.66 -37.43 8.94
C GLY A 31 7.13 -36.32 7.98
N SER A 32 6.22 -36.76 7.14
CA SER A 32 5.32 -35.92 6.34
C SER A 32 4.60 -34.88 7.19
N ASP A 33 4.70 -33.59 6.80
CA ASP A 33 3.63 -32.61 6.95
C ASP A 33 3.87 -31.46 5.98
N GLY A 34 3.45 -31.67 4.75
CA GLY A 34 3.41 -30.67 3.69
C GLY A 34 1.96 -30.28 3.41
N GLY A 35 1.28 -29.64 4.37
CA GLY A 35 -0.13 -29.36 4.22
C GLY A 35 -0.59 -27.91 4.50
N THR A 36 0.24 -27.08 5.10
CA THR A 36 -0.25 -25.81 5.65
C THR A 36 -0.01 -24.58 4.75
N GLU A 37 1.02 -24.54 3.96
CA GLU A 37 1.29 -23.37 3.09
C GLU A 37 0.44 -23.37 1.80
N GLN A 38 0.11 -24.53 1.28
CA GLN A 38 -0.67 -24.65 0.05
C GLN A 38 -2.17 -24.40 0.28
N SER A 39 -2.69 -24.69 1.48
CA SER A 39 -4.07 -24.39 1.86
C SER A 39 -4.29 -22.89 2.07
N ALA A 40 -3.36 -22.17 2.70
CA ALA A 40 -3.47 -20.74 2.91
C ALA A 40 -3.42 -19.94 1.59
N GLN A 41 -2.56 -20.34 0.65
CA GLN A 41 -2.52 -19.72 -0.68
C GLN A 41 -3.76 -20.01 -1.53
N THR A 42 -4.37 -21.20 -1.37
CA THR A 42 -5.58 -21.56 -2.10
C THR A 42 -6.80 -20.82 -1.55
N GLU A 43 -6.93 -20.68 -0.22
CA GLU A 43 -8.02 -19.92 0.40
C GLU A 43 -7.94 -18.42 0.06
N VAL A 44 -6.75 -17.83 0.06
CA VAL A 44 -6.55 -16.43 -0.37
C VAL A 44 -6.90 -16.27 -1.86
N SER A 45 -6.52 -17.22 -2.71
CA SER A 45 -6.81 -17.14 -4.16
C SER A 45 -8.30 -17.35 -4.50
N GLU A 46 -9.04 -18.12 -3.71
CA GLU A 46 -10.48 -18.26 -3.86
C GLU A 46 -11.23 -17.04 -3.31
N GLY A 47 -10.80 -16.46 -2.22
CA GLY A 47 -11.33 -15.19 -1.70
C GLY A 47 -11.13 -14.02 -2.69
N ILE A 48 -9.97 -13.96 -3.36
CA ILE A 48 -9.68 -12.96 -4.39
C ILE A 48 -10.60 -13.11 -5.61
N LYS A 49 -10.88 -14.34 -6.04
CA LYS A 49 -11.79 -14.59 -7.18
C LYS A 49 -13.22 -14.17 -6.89
N THR A 50 -13.72 -14.41 -5.68
CA THR A 50 -15.08 -14.01 -5.29
C THR A 50 -15.21 -12.50 -5.13
N ALA A 51 -14.21 -11.81 -4.64
CA ALA A 51 -14.22 -10.34 -4.52
C ALA A 51 -14.12 -9.63 -5.89
N ALA A 52 -13.46 -10.25 -6.88
CA ALA A 52 -13.33 -9.69 -8.23
C ALA A 52 -14.55 -9.98 -9.14
N GLU A 53 -15.28 -11.06 -8.88
CA GLU A 53 -16.45 -11.45 -9.71
C GLU A 53 -17.76 -10.80 -9.24
N ASP A 54 -17.89 -10.45 -7.94
CA ASP A 54 -19.07 -9.79 -7.38
C ASP A 54 -18.77 -8.36 -6.91
N ASN A 55 -18.61 -7.44 -7.84
CA ASN A 55 -18.59 -5.99 -7.53
C ASN A 55 -19.97 -5.49 -7.04
N LYS A 56 -20.73 -6.37 -6.44
CA LYS A 56 -22.04 -6.11 -5.87
C LYS A 56 -21.83 -5.64 -4.44
N VAL A 57 -22.23 -4.39 -4.17
CA VAL A 57 -22.29 -3.85 -2.80
C VAL A 57 -22.95 -4.87 -1.89
N THR A 58 -22.15 -5.49 -1.03
CA THR A 58 -22.67 -6.45 -0.05
C THR A 58 -23.35 -5.63 1.06
N THR A 59 -24.65 -5.76 1.21
CA THR A 59 -25.33 -5.19 2.37
C THR A 59 -24.98 -6.03 3.59
N PHE A 60 -24.16 -5.48 4.46
CA PHE A 60 -23.81 -6.12 5.73
C PHE A 60 -24.96 -6.00 6.72
N ALA A 61 -25.24 -7.09 7.41
CA ALA A 61 -26.06 -7.00 8.62
C ALA A 61 -25.29 -6.20 9.68
N LEU A 62 -25.93 -5.20 10.25
CA LEU A 62 -25.32 -4.44 11.34
C LEU A 62 -25.12 -5.37 12.55
N PRO A 63 -23.98 -5.23 13.28
CA PRO A 63 -23.75 -5.98 14.52
C PRO A 63 -24.90 -5.80 15.52
N ASP A 64 -25.17 -6.82 16.31
CA ASP A 64 -26.14 -6.74 17.40
C ASP A 64 -25.79 -5.59 18.35
N GLY A 65 -26.75 -4.72 18.63
CA GLY A 65 -26.56 -3.53 19.45
C GLY A 65 -26.20 -2.25 18.66
N SER A 66 -26.12 -2.33 17.34
CA SER A 66 -25.96 -1.13 16.51
C SER A 66 -27.26 -0.30 16.56
N GLU A 67 -27.13 1.00 16.85
CA GLU A 67 -28.26 1.93 16.74
C GLU A 67 -28.55 2.18 15.25
N LYS A 68 -29.82 2.15 14.88
CA LYS A 68 -30.23 2.56 13.53
C LYS A 68 -30.03 4.05 13.40
N SER A 69 -29.24 4.45 12.41
CA SER A 69 -29.12 5.85 12.03
C SER A 69 -30.48 6.38 11.55
N GLU A 70 -30.85 7.56 11.99
CA GLU A 70 -32.00 8.31 11.43
C GLU A 70 -31.64 8.94 10.08
N ILE A 71 -30.36 8.89 9.67
CA ILE A 71 -29.90 9.42 8.41
C ILE A 71 -30.10 8.34 7.34
N TYR A 72 -30.97 8.62 6.41
CA TYR A 72 -31.19 7.81 5.22
C TYR A 72 -30.56 8.50 4.01
N VAL A 73 -29.70 7.77 3.29
CA VAL A 73 -29.15 8.22 2.01
C VAL A 73 -29.73 7.32 0.94
N GLU A 74 -30.49 7.90 0.02
CA GLU A 74 -31.06 7.15 -1.10
C GLU A 74 -29.95 6.74 -2.06
N PRO A 75 -29.91 5.45 -2.48
CA PRO A 75 -28.96 5.00 -3.49
C PRO A 75 -29.12 5.79 -4.79
N ILE A 76 -28.00 6.18 -5.40
CA ILE A 76 -28.01 6.83 -6.71
C ILE A 76 -28.34 5.76 -7.75
N ALA A 77 -29.48 5.91 -8.43
CA ALA A 77 -29.85 5.04 -9.53
C ALA A 77 -28.90 5.22 -10.70
N ASP A 78 -28.63 4.14 -11.43
CA ASP A 78 -27.86 4.14 -12.67
C ASP A 78 -26.39 4.61 -12.51
N LEU A 79 -25.81 4.47 -11.30
CA LEU A 79 -24.39 4.73 -11.11
C LEU A 79 -23.58 3.68 -11.89
N PRO A 80 -22.66 4.09 -12.80
CA PRO A 80 -21.85 3.15 -13.55
C PRO A 80 -21.06 2.21 -12.63
N ASP A 81 -20.89 0.94 -13.00
CA ASP A 81 -20.15 -0.05 -12.21
C ASP A 81 -18.69 0.37 -11.98
N ASP A 82 -18.10 1.10 -12.94
CA ASP A 82 -16.74 1.61 -12.89
C ASP A 82 -16.62 2.98 -12.21
N PHE A 83 -17.71 3.52 -11.64
CA PHE A 83 -17.63 4.74 -10.85
C PHE A 83 -16.62 4.61 -9.71
N ILE A 84 -15.71 5.57 -9.58
CA ILE A 84 -14.63 5.53 -8.60
C ILE A 84 -15.20 5.69 -7.19
N ARG A 85 -15.11 4.63 -6.41
CA ARG A 85 -15.39 4.61 -4.96
C ARG A 85 -14.05 4.38 -4.25
N GLY A 86 -13.35 5.47 -3.99
CA GLY A 86 -11.96 5.43 -3.53
C GLY A 86 -11.79 5.79 -2.06
N MET A 87 -10.70 5.25 -1.47
CA MET A 87 -10.23 5.63 -0.15
C MET A 87 -8.72 5.88 -0.15
N ASP A 88 -8.25 6.82 0.67
CA ASP A 88 -6.82 6.99 0.97
C ASP A 88 -6.40 5.97 2.03
N ALA A 89 -5.44 5.12 1.69
CA ALA A 89 -4.89 4.09 2.57
C ALA A 89 -3.39 4.29 2.86
N SER A 90 -2.87 5.46 2.57
CA SER A 90 -1.43 5.76 2.63
C SER A 90 -0.79 5.52 4.00
N ALA A 91 -1.56 5.62 5.09
CA ALA A 91 -1.05 5.45 6.45
C ALA A 91 -1.24 4.03 7.02
N VAL A 92 -1.85 3.11 6.27
CA VAL A 92 -2.22 1.77 6.78
C VAL A 92 -1.02 1.01 7.32
N LEU A 93 0.07 0.91 6.54
CA LEU A 93 1.27 0.18 6.98
C LEU A 93 1.88 0.77 8.25
N SER A 94 1.90 2.10 8.38
CA SER A 94 2.40 2.78 9.58
C SER A 94 1.52 2.51 10.81
N LEU A 95 0.20 2.46 10.63
CA LEU A 95 -0.73 2.14 11.70
C LEU A 95 -0.58 0.68 12.15
N GLU A 96 -0.50 -0.26 11.22
CA GLU A 96 -0.26 -1.67 11.52
C GLU A 96 1.08 -1.88 12.26
N ASN A 97 2.15 -1.23 11.81
CA ASN A 97 3.45 -1.24 12.49
C ASN A 97 3.39 -0.66 13.92
N SER A 98 2.39 0.18 14.20
CA SER A 98 2.12 0.72 15.55
C SER A 98 1.21 -0.18 16.38
N GLY A 99 0.84 -1.36 15.87
CA GLY A 99 0.00 -2.34 16.56
C GLY A 99 -1.51 -2.16 16.35
N VAL A 100 -1.93 -1.34 15.37
CA VAL A 100 -3.36 -1.24 15.00
C VAL A 100 -3.77 -2.50 14.25
N THR A 101 -4.89 -3.10 14.69
CA THR A 101 -5.53 -4.25 14.07
C THR A 101 -6.88 -3.83 13.50
N TYR A 102 -7.22 -4.32 12.33
CA TYR A 102 -8.49 -4.05 11.68
C TYR A 102 -9.44 -5.24 11.81
N TYR A 103 -10.72 -4.95 11.81
CA TYR A 103 -11.78 -5.93 11.99
C TYR A 103 -12.86 -5.74 10.94
N ASN A 104 -13.47 -6.82 10.51
CA ASN A 104 -14.65 -6.78 9.66
C ASN A 104 -15.91 -6.42 10.46
N TYR A 105 -17.07 -6.34 9.77
CA TYR A 105 -18.35 -5.98 10.39
C TYR A 105 -18.87 -7.01 11.39
N GLU A 106 -18.31 -8.22 11.40
CA GLU A 106 -18.63 -9.28 12.37
C GLU A 106 -17.71 -9.24 13.60
N GLY A 107 -16.77 -8.28 13.64
CA GLY A 107 -15.78 -8.16 14.72
C GLY A 107 -14.66 -9.20 14.65
N LYS A 108 -14.48 -9.87 13.52
CA LYS A 108 -13.36 -10.77 13.26
C LYS A 108 -12.21 -9.97 12.67
N GLU A 109 -10.99 -10.24 13.15
CA GLU A 109 -9.77 -9.66 12.58
C GLU A 109 -9.65 -9.99 11.09
N GLN A 110 -9.39 -8.95 10.29
CA GLN A 110 -9.36 -9.06 8.83
C GLN A 110 -8.47 -7.95 8.24
N ASP A 111 -7.83 -8.24 7.11
CA ASP A 111 -7.11 -7.23 6.34
C ASP A 111 -8.05 -6.08 5.97
N VAL A 112 -7.59 -4.85 6.21
CA VAL A 112 -8.39 -3.66 5.93
C VAL A 112 -8.74 -3.55 4.44
N PHE A 113 -7.85 -3.98 3.52
CA PHE A 113 -8.11 -3.94 2.08
C PHE A 113 -9.21 -4.94 1.68
N GLU A 114 -9.27 -6.10 2.33
CA GLU A 114 -10.36 -7.04 2.15
C GLU A 114 -11.69 -6.42 2.58
N THR A 115 -11.73 -5.83 3.78
CA THR A 115 -12.94 -5.16 4.29
C THR A 115 -13.37 -4.01 3.39
N LEU A 116 -12.43 -3.21 2.87
CA LEU A 116 -12.73 -2.13 1.93
C LEU A 116 -13.30 -2.65 0.61
N ALA A 117 -12.71 -3.71 0.04
CA ALA A 117 -13.21 -4.33 -1.19
C ALA A 117 -14.62 -4.89 -1.00
N GLN A 118 -14.87 -5.61 0.10
CA GLN A 118 -16.21 -6.11 0.46
C GLN A 118 -17.22 -4.98 0.66
N SER A 119 -16.79 -3.80 1.08
CA SER A 119 -17.62 -2.60 1.23
C SER A 119 -17.86 -1.85 -0.10
N GLY A 120 -17.37 -2.37 -1.23
CA GLY A 120 -17.55 -1.81 -2.55
C GLY A 120 -16.53 -0.73 -2.93
N VAL A 121 -15.44 -0.58 -2.18
CA VAL A 121 -14.30 0.26 -2.57
C VAL A 121 -13.58 -0.41 -3.72
N ASN A 122 -13.35 0.34 -4.81
CA ASN A 122 -12.70 -0.16 -6.03
C ASN A 122 -11.42 0.60 -6.41
N TYR A 123 -11.07 1.63 -5.62
CA TYR A 123 -9.85 2.42 -5.79
C TYR A 123 -9.19 2.72 -4.46
N ILE A 124 -7.86 2.60 -4.41
CA ILE A 124 -7.04 3.02 -3.27
C ILE A 124 -6.11 4.13 -3.73
N ARG A 125 -6.14 5.27 -3.05
CA ARG A 125 -5.17 6.35 -3.22
C ARG A 125 -3.99 6.13 -2.31
N LEU A 126 -2.78 6.20 -2.87
CA LEU A 126 -1.51 6.13 -2.16
C LEU A 126 -0.67 7.37 -2.46
N ARG A 127 -0.33 8.13 -1.43
CA ARG A 127 0.61 9.25 -1.55
C ARG A 127 2.02 8.72 -1.73
N VAL A 128 2.82 9.46 -2.49
CA VAL A 128 4.25 9.16 -2.67
C VAL A 128 5.07 10.42 -2.44
N TRP A 129 5.97 10.34 -1.48
CA TRP A 129 7.00 11.33 -1.17
C TRP A 129 8.36 10.85 -1.68
N ASN A 130 9.27 11.81 -1.93
CA ASN A 130 10.58 11.47 -2.49
C ASN A 130 11.48 10.76 -1.47
N ASP A 131 11.70 11.40 -0.30
CA ASP A 131 12.49 10.83 0.78
C ASP A 131 11.97 11.33 2.14
N PRO A 132 10.95 10.66 2.73
CA PRO A 132 10.28 11.11 3.96
C PRO A 132 11.05 10.79 5.23
N TYR A 133 12.40 10.83 5.19
CA TYR A 133 13.25 10.50 6.32
C TYR A 133 14.28 11.60 6.57
N ASP A 134 14.71 11.76 7.84
CA ASP A 134 15.83 12.61 8.22
C ASP A 134 17.18 11.94 7.95
N ALA A 135 18.26 12.61 8.30
CA ALA A 135 19.62 12.11 8.10
C ALA A 135 19.96 10.88 8.94
N ASP A 136 19.25 10.67 10.04
CA ASP A 136 19.40 9.52 10.94
C ASP A 136 18.46 8.36 10.55
N GLY A 137 17.63 8.55 9.52
CA GLY A 137 16.67 7.57 9.01
C GLY A 137 15.34 7.56 9.76
N ASN A 138 15.06 8.56 10.60
CA ASN A 138 13.76 8.66 11.24
C ASN A 138 12.73 9.24 10.29
N GLY A 139 11.57 8.60 10.22
CA GLY A 139 10.49 9.05 9.35
C GLY A 139 9.83 10.33 9.86
N TYR A 140 9.41 11.20 8.94
CA TYR A 140 8.69 12.44 9.25
C TYR A 140 7.26 12.21 9.74
N GLY A 141 6.75 10.97 9.68
CA GLY A 141 5.40 10.61 10.06
C GLY A 141 4.39 10.69 8.90
N GLY A 142 3.10 10.63 9.23
CA GLY A 142 2.03 10.67 8.22
C GLY A 142 2.00 9.45 7.29
N GLY A 143 2.64 8.34 7.66
CA GLY A 143 2.74 7.12 6.88
C GLY A 143 4.14 6.85 6.30
N ASN A 144 5.05 7.82 6.33
CA ASN A 144 6.38 7.73 5.72
C ASN A 144 6.31 7.17 4.29
N ASN A 145 5.46 7.80 3.47
CA ASN A 145 4.99 7.28 2.18
C ASN A 145 6.07 7.39 1.10
N ASP A 146 7.10 6.59 1.18
CA ASP A 146 8.05 6.38 0.09
C ASP A 146 7.49 5.42 -0.98
N VAL A 147 8.23 5.23 -2.06
CA VAL A 147 7.83 4.34 -3.17
C VAL A 147 7.65 2.90 -2.68
N ALA A 148 8.54 2.42 -1.80
CA ALA A 148 8.47 1.05 -1.28
C ALA A 148 7.19 0.81 -0.47
N THR A 149 6.77 1.77 0.35
CA THR A 149 5.50 1.75 1.08
C THR A 149 4.31 1.71 0.10
N ALA A 150 4.34 2.53 -0.94
CA ALA A 150 3.28 2.54 -1.96
C ALA A 150 3.20 1.20 -2.73
N VAL A 151 4.34 0.59 -3.08
CA VAL A 151 4.40 -0.74 -3.71
C VAL A 151 3.78 -1.79 -2.80
N ALA A 152 4.15 -1.81 -1.51
CA ALA A 152 3.63 -2.80 -0.56
C ALA A 152 2.10 -2.68 -0.39
N LEU A 153 1.58 -1.46 -0.23
CA LEU A 153 0.15 -1.21 -0.09
C LEU A 153 -0.59 -1.43 -1.42
N GLY A 154 0.02 -1.07 -2.55
CA GLY A 154 -0.54 -1.28 -3.88
C GLY A 154 -0.74 -2.75 -4.20
N LYS A 155 0.25 -3.61 -3.90
CA LYS A 155 0.14 -5.06 -4.06
C LYS A 155 -0.99 -5.65 -3.22
N ARG A 156 -1.19 -5.17 -2.00
CA ARG A 156 -2.33 -5.60 -1.16
C ARG A 156 -3.67 -5.15 -1.75
N ALA A 157 -3.78 -3.91 -2.18
CA ALA A 157 -5.01 -3.39 -2.78
C ALA A 157 -5.41 -4.15 -4.06
N THR A 158 -4.44 -4.40 -4.96
CA THR A 158 -4.68 -5.11 -6.21
C THR A 158 -4.99 -6.59 -6.01
N ALA A 159 -4.48 -7.22 -4.94
CA ALA A 159 -4.82 -8.58 -4.56
C ALA A 159 -6.32 -8.75 -4.28
N TYR A 160 -7.01 -7.69 -3.83
CA TYR A 160 -8.47 -7.66 -3.63
C TYR A 160 -9.22 -6.98 -4.79
N GLY A 161 -8.61 -6.87 -5.97
CA GLY A 161 -9.24 -6.37 -7.19
C GLY A 161 -9.42 -4.86 -7.27
N MET A 162 -8.87 -4.09 -6.31
CA MET A 162 -8.92 -2.63 -6.35
C MET A 162 -7.84 -2.04 -7.25
N LYS A 163 -8.15 -0.93 -7.90
CA LYS A 163 -7.17 -0.13 -8.64
C LYS A 163 -6.43 0.83 -7.72
N VAL A 164 -5.23 1.22 -8.11
CA VAL A 164 -4.39 2.14 -7.35
C VAL A 164 -4.31 3.50 -8.05
N CYS A 165 -4.54 4.56 -7.30
CA CYS A 165 -4.28 5.93 -7.67
C CYS A 165 -3.02 6.39 -6.93
N VAL A 166 -1.92 6.61 -7.65
CA VAL A 166 -0.67 7.12 -7.07
C VAL A 166 -0.72 8.64 -7.08
N ASP A 167 -0.51 9.24 -5.91
CA ASP A 167 -0.51 10.68 -5.70
C ASP A 167 0.89 11.17 -5.35
N PHE A 168 1.62 11.64 -6.38
CA PHE A 168 2.95 12.19 -6.23
C PHE A 168 2.91 13.61 -5.66
N HIS A 169 3.46 13.80 -4.46
CA HIS A 169 3.59 15.15 -3.89
C HIS A 169 4.80 15.93 -4.39
N TYR A 170 5.81 15.25 -4.98
CA TYR A 170 7.09 15.85 -5.39
C TYR A 170 7.75 16.69 -4.29
N SER A 171 7.69 16.16 -3.08
CA SER A 171 8.20 16.71 -1.83
C SER A 171 8.64 15.56 -0.95
N ASP A 172 9.32 15.83 0.15
CA ASP A 172 9.68 14.82 1.16
C ASP A 172 8.59 14.66 2.23
N PHE A 173 7.59 15.53 2.22
CA PHE A 173 6.49 15.52 3.16
C PHE A 173 5.23 16.16 2.54
N TRP A 174 4.26 16.56 3.35
CA TRP A 174 3.03 17.17 2.88
C TRP A 174 3.28 18.37 1.97
N ALA A 175 2.69 18.35 0.78
CA ALA A 175 2.57 19.48 -0.12
C ALA A 175 1.12 20.00 -0.10
N ASP A 176 0.94 21.22 0.35
CA ASP A 176 -0.35 21.92 0.43
C ASP A 176 -0.22 23.34 -0.15
N PRO A 177 -1.30 24.11 -0.32
CA PRO A 177 -1.23 25.45 -0.91
C PRO A 177 -0.28 26.44 -0.19
N LYS A 178 0.11 26.17 1.05
CA LYS A 178 1.04 27.00 1.85
C LYS A 178 2.45 26.41 1.95
N ARG A 179 2.62 25.14 1.60
CA ARG A 179 3.88 24.40 1.74
C ARG A 179 4.13 23.59 0.47
N GLN A 180 4.90 24.14 -0.44
CA GLN A 180 5.27 23.48 -1.71
C GLN A 180 6.80 23.48 -1.82
N HIS A 181 7.45 22.73 -0.93
CA HIS A 181 8.89 22.56 -0.93
C HIS A 181 9.29 21.42 -1.86
N ALA A 182 10.24 21.70 -2.77
CA ALA A 182 10.86 20.62 -3.52
C ALA A 182 11.59 19.66 -2.56
N PRO A 183 11.76 18.39 -2.96
CA PRO A 183 12.56 17.45 -2.19
C PRO A 183 13.94 18.00 -1.83
N LYS A 184 14.43 17.69 -0.64
CA LYS A 184 15.76 18.11 -0.18
C LYS A 184 16.88 17.71 -1.14
N ALA A 185 16.72 16.57 -1.82
CA ALA A 185 17.64 16.12 -2.85
C ALA A 185 17.72 17.03 -4.08
N TRP A 186 16.71 17.92 -4.28
CA TRP A 186 16.63 18.84 -5.41
C TRP A 186 16.98 20.29 -5.02
N GLU A 187 17.43 20.51 -3.78
CA GLU A 187 17.88 21.85 -3.35
C GLU A 187 19.05 22.33 -4.21
N GLY A 188 19.04 23.62 -4.52
CA GLY A 188 20.08 24.25 -5.34
C GLY A 188 20.07 23.92 -6.83
N MET A 189 19.21 22.99 -7.29
CA MET A 189 19.09 22.67 -8.71
C MET A 189 18.43 23.83 -9.47
N SER A 190 18.86 24.02 -10.74
CA SER A 190 18.17 24.89 -11.70
C SER A 190 16.75 24.35 -12.01
N ALA A 191 15.91 25.16 -12.65
CA ALA A 191 14.59 24.72 -13.10
C ALA A 191 14.67 23.52 -14.04
N SER A 192 15.65 23.48 -14.97
CA SER A 192 15.88 22.34 -15.84
C SER A 192 16.29 21.09 -15.05
N GLY A 193 17.22 21.23 -14.08
CA GLY A 193 17.65 20.12 -13.25
C GLY A 193 16.51 19.54 -12.41
N LYS A 194 15.62 20.38 -11.87
CA LYS A 194 14.41 19.93 -11.14
C LYS A 194 13.44 19.21 -12.08
N SER A 195 13.28 19.66 -13.32
CA SER A 195 12.44 19.01 -14.32
C SER A 195 12.96 17.61 -14.67
N GLU A 196 14.27 17.44 -14.82
CA GLU A 196 14.90 16.15 -15.06
C GLU A 196 14.75 15.23 -13.84
N ALA A 197 15.02 15.73 -12.64
CA ALA A 197 14.87 14.96 -11.39
C ALA A 197 13.43 14.50 -11.15
N LEU A 198 12.44 15.34 -11.46
CA LEU A 198 11.03 15.00 -11.38
C LEU A 198 10.66 13.90 -12.38
N TYR A 199 11.14 14.02 -13.62
CA TYR A 199 10.91 12.99 -14.64
C TYR A 199 11.52 11.65 -14.23
N ASP A 200 12.78 11.65 -13.79
CA ASP A 200 13.48 10.42 -13.41
C ASP A 200 12.81 9.76 -12.19
N PHE A 201 12.50 10.54 -11.16
CA PHE A 201 11.79 10.05 -9.98
C PHE A 201 10.44 9.42 -10.35
N THR A 202 9.65 10.09 -11.19
CA THR A 202 8.34 9.57 -11.62
C THR A 202 8.51 8.28 -12.41
N LYS A 203 9.44 8.25 -13.34
CA LYS A 203 9.71 7.07 -14.18
C LYS A 203 10.18 5.87 -13.37
N GLU A 204 11.12 6.08 -12.45
CA GLU A 204 11.64 5.01 -11.59
C GLU A 204 10.55 4.49 -10.64
N SER A 205 9.79 5.39 -10.03
CA SER A 205 8.67 5.02 -9.15
C SER A 205 7.59 4.22 -9.89
N LEU A 206 7.22 4.64 -11.11
CA LEU A 206 6.23 3.90 -11.90
C LEU A 206 6.75 2.53 -12.33
N ALA A 207 8.05 2.38 -12.63
CA ALA A 207 8.63 1.09 -12.93
C ALA A 207 8.52 0.12 -11.74
N GLU A 208 8.78 0.61 -10.51
CA GLU A 208 8.63 -0.21 -9.30
C GLU A 208 7.17 -0.54 -8.95
N LEU A 209 6.24 0.37 -9.26
CA LEU A 209 4.81 0.19 -8.97
C LEU A 209 4.08 -0.73 -9.97
N LEU A 210 4.67 -0.94 -11.16
CA LEU A 210 4.09 -1.77 -12.22
C LEU A 210 4.65 -3.21 -12.26
N ASP A 211 5.71 -3.49 -11.46
CA ASP A 211 6.26 -4.83 -11.27
C ASP A 211 5.44 -5.67 -10.27
#